data_175e304f9876e8fbb6864449ce7b7ec3
#
_entry.id   175e304f9876e8fbb6864449ce7b7ec3
#
_cell.length_a   1.000
_cell.length_b   1.000
_cell.length_c   1.000
_cell.angle_alpha   90.00
_cell.angle_beta   90.00
_cell.angle_gamma   90.00
#
_symmetry.space_group_name_H-M   'P 1'
#
loop_
_entity.id
_entity.type
_entity.pdbx_description
1 polymer ?
#
loop_
_entity_poly.entity_id
_entity_poly.type
_entity_poly.pdbx_seq_one_letter_code
_entity_poly.pdbx_strand_id
1 'polypeptide(L)'
;MTLQWYTNAAMETPRRAPNAARSFTVRELGHVSLFVRDLDATRRFYRDVLGLAETGTAKDGRIVFFSAGVHHHDVSCELARAPGPGPQPKGVPGLYHIAFDVGVSLDDLARARRAVEAAGLPPYGQTPTSLCVRDPDGHEIELYVDVR
;
A
#
# COMPACT_ATOMS: atom_id res chain seq x y z
N MET A 1 -26.07 0.89 -9.17
CA MET A 1 -25.92 0.36 -7.81
C MET A 1 -24.98 1.29 -7.08
N THR A 2 -25.52 2.18 -6.26
CA THR A 2 -24.82 3.31 -5.62
C THR A 2 -23.97 2.77 -4.48
N LEU A 3 -22.66 2.98 -4.54
CA LEU A 3 -21.71 2.67 -3.46
C LEU A 3 -21.92 3.64 -2.28
N GLN A 4 -22.75 3.25 -1.32
CA GLN A 4 -23.14 4.02 -0.14
C GLN A 4 -22.21 3.75 1.07
N TRP A 5 -20.91 3.54 0.84
CA TRP A 5 -19.98 3.16 1.90
C TRP A 5 -19.02 4.27 2.36
N TYR A 6 -19.09 5.47 1.77
CA TYR A 6 -18.29 6.61 2.20
C TYR A 6 -19.18 7.78 2.59
N THR A 7 -19.97 7.63 3.67
CA THR A 7 -20.47 8.79 4.38
C THR A 7 -19.35 9.28 5.30
N ASN A 8 -18.97 10.56 5.13
CA ASN A 8 -18.08 11.33 5.98
C ASN A 8 -18.60 11.42 7.44
N ALA A 9 -18.52 10.32 8.18
CA ALA A 9 -18.43 10.38 9.61
C ALA A 9 -16.93 10.49 9.91
N ALA A 10 -16.50 11.55 10.57
CA ALA A 10 -15.16 11.65 11.13
C ALA A 10 -14.87 10.31 11.82
N MET A 11 -13.96 9.51 11.25
CA MET A 11 -13.58 8.24 11.87
C MET A 11 -12.78 8.60 13.13
N GLU A 12 -13.51 8.70 14.25
CA GLU A 12 -12.84 8.64 15.54
C GLU A 12 -12.00 7.38 15.55
N THR A 13 -10.71 7.52 15.87
CA THR A 13 -9.84 6.36 16.08
C THR A 13 -10.56 5.41 17.03
N PRO A 14 -10.90 4.19 16.62
CA PRO A 14 -11.71 3.30 17.46
C PRO A 14 -10.98 3.07 18.76
N ARG A 15 -11.55 3.57 19.87
CA ARG A 15 -11.03 3.32 21.20
C ARG A 15 -11.11 1.81 21.44
N ARG A 16 -9.96 1.19 21.68
CA ARG A 16 -9.90 -0.21 22.04
C ARG A 16 -10.74 -0.42 23.29
N ALA A 17 -11.85 -1.13 23.16
CA ALA A 17 -12.63 -1.55 24.34
C ALA A 17 -11.77 -2.48 25.20
N PRO A 18 -11.60 -2.19 26.48
CA PRO A 18 -10.90 -3.11 27.39
C PRO A 18 -11.71 -4.41 27.47
N ASN A 19 -11.11 -5.52 27.07
CA ASN A 19 -11.71 -6.84 27.27
C ASN A 19 -10.78 -7.65 28.16
N ALA A 20 -11.18 -7.77 29.42
CA ALA A 20 -10.42 -8.48 30.47
C ALA A 20 -10.21 -9.99 30.18
N ALA A 21 -10.91 -10.56 29.19
CA ALA A 21 -10.82 -11.98 28.82
C ALA A 21 -9.77 -12.27 27.73
N ARG A 22 -9.10 -11.24 27.18
CA ARG A 22 -8.10 -11.43 26.11
C ARG A 22 -6.70 -11.60 26.66
N SER A 23 -6.01 -12.66 26.25
CA SER A 23 -4.61 -12.90 26.63
C SER A 23 -3.63 -11.94 25.94
N PHE A 24 -4.01 -11.34 24.78
CA PHE A 24 -3.23 -10.31 24.08
C PHE A 24 -4.14 -9.43 23.22
N THR A 25 -3.61 -8.30 22.74
CA THR A 25 -4.27 -7.43 21.78
C THR A 25 -3.26 -7.01 20.71
N VAL A 26 -3.64 -7.10 19.43
CA VAL A 26 -2.84 -6.54 18.33
C VAL A 26 -2.74 -5.02 18.53
N ARG A 27 -1.53 -4.48 18.49
CA ARG A 27 -1.29 -3.03 18.66
C ARG A 27 -1.54 -2.26 17.37
N GLU A 28 -0.99 -2.74 16.27
CA GLU A 28 -1.01 -2.08 14.95
C GLU A 28 -0.70 -3.10 13.85
N LEU A 29 -0.95 -2.73 12.60
CA LEU A 29 -0.36 -3.40 11.45
C LEU A 29 1.10 -2.96 11.34
N GLY A 30 2.05 -3.89 11.52
CA GLY A 30 3.47 -3.56 11.50
C GLY A 30 4.00 -3.37 10.08
N HIS A 31 3.77 -4.32 9.20
CA HIS A 31 4.19 -4.27 7.79
C HIS A 31 3.45 -5.30 6.94
N VAL A 32 3.56 -5.16 5.64
CA VAL A 32 3.14 -6.13 4.62
C VAL A 32 4.38 -6.67 3.93
N SER A 33 4.43 -7.99 3.71
CA SER A 33 5.51 -8.64 2.95
C SER A 33 4.99 -9.18 1.63
N LEU A 34 5.70 -8.90 0.54
CA LEU A 34 5.36 -9.31 -0.81
C LEU A 34 6.49 -10.15 -1.41
N PHE A 35 6.15 -11.18 -2.17
CA PHE A 35 7.08 -11.78 -3.12
C PHE A 35 7.05 -11.00 -4.44
N VAL A 36 8.23 -10.68 -4.96
CA VAL A 36 8.41 -9.89 -6.19
C VAL A 36 9.34 -10.59 -7.16
N ARG A 37 9.21 -10.30 -8.45
CA ARG A 37 10.04 -10.93 -9.49
C ARG A 37 11.36 -10.22 -9.74
N ASP A 38 11.39 -8.90 -9.50
CA ASP A 38 12.52 -8.03 -9.83
C ASP A 38 12.65 -6.93 -8.78
N LEU A 39 13.73 -6.97 -8.00
CA LEU A 39 13.97 -5.99 -6.94
C LEU A 39 14.28 -4.60 -7.48
N ASP A 40 14.87 -4.46 -8.66
CA ASP A 40 15.15 -3.16 -9.24
C ASP A 40 13.89 -2.50 -9.77
N ALA A 41 12.97 -3.25 -10.39
CA ALA A 41 11.65 -2.77 -10.75
C ALA A 41 10.85 -2.38 -9.50
N THR A 42 10.94 -3.16 -8.43
CA THR A 42 10.31 -2.89 -7.13
C THR A 42 10.84 -1.58 -6.52
N ARG A 43 12.16 -1.35 -6.54
CA ARG A 43 12.77 -0.08 -6.08
C ARG A 43 12.28 1.11 -6.87
N ARG A 44 12.23 1.00 -8.21
CA ARG A 44 11.71 2.07 -9.06
C ARG A 44 10.27 2.43 -8.70
N PHE A 45 9.44 1.44 -8.38
CA PHE A 45 8.04 1.68 -8.01
C PHE A 45 7.92 2.26 -6.59
N TYR A 46 8.33 1.52 -5.56
CA TYR A 46 8.08 1.91 -4.16
C TYR A 46 8.93 3.10 -3.71
N ARG A 47 10.19 3.17 -4.11
CA ARG A 47 11.10 4.27 -3.74
C ARG A 47 10.95 5.47 -4.67
N ASP A 48 11.09 5.26 -5.99
CA ASP A 48 11.26 6.38 -6.92
C ASP A 48 9.91 6.99 -7.34
N VAL A 49 8.84 6.19 -7.46
CA VAL A 49 7.51 6.68 -7.82
C VAL A 49 6.68 7.03 -6.57
N LEU A 50 6.56 6.12 -5.61
CA LEU A 50 5.76 6.34 -4.40
C LEU A 50 6.48 7.17 -3.34
N GLY A 51 7.80 7.32 -3.42
CA GLY A 51 8.58 8.14 -2.48
C GLY A 51 8.85 7.48 -1.13
N LEU A 52 8.70 6.16 -0.99
CA LEU A 52 9.07 5.46 0.22
C LEU A 52 10.59 5.42 0.38
N ALA A 53 11.08 5.55 1.61
CA ALA A 53 12.50 5.40 1.90
C ALA A 53 12.91 3.93 1.87
N GLU A 54 13.95 3.57 1.12
CA GLU A 54 14.60 2.27 1.25
C GLU A 54 15.43 2.27 2.54
N THR A 55 15.06 1.43 3.51
CA THR A 55 15.65 1.42 4.85
C THR A 55 16.67 0.32 5.07
N GLY A 56 16.80 -0.61 4.14
CA GLY A 56 17.79 -1.68 4.21
C GLY A 56 17.44 -2.90 3.38
N THR A 57 18.29 -3.91 3.52
CA THR A 57 18.15 -5.21 2.86
C THR A 57 18.40 -6.35 3.84
N ALA A 58 17.95 -7.56 3.49
CA ALA A 58 18.23 -8.78 4.23
C ALA A 58 18.43 -9.97 3.28
N LYS A 59 18.83 -11.12 3.82
CA LYS A 59 19.07 -12.37 3.08
C LYS A 59 19.97 -12.15 1.86
N ASP A 60 21.15 -11.56 2.07
CA ASP A 60 22.13 -11.25 1.02
C ASP A 60 21.52 -10.43 -0.14
N GLY A 61 20.73 -9.43 0.20
CA GLY A 61 20.09 -8.52 -0.76
C GLY A 61 18.83 -9.05 -1.44
N ARG A 62 18.33 -10.23 -1.03
CA ARG A 62 17.10 -10.81 -1.57
C ARG A 62 15.81 -10.19 -1.03
N ILE A 63 15.92 -9.43 0.07
CA ILE A 63 14.81 -8.65 0.63
C ILE A 63 15.21 -7.19 0.61
N VAL A 64 14.29 -6.32 0.25
CA VAL A 64 14.39 -4.86 0.39
C VAL A 64 13.26 -4.35 1.27
N PHE A 65 13.54 -3.35 2.09
CA PHE A 65 12.62 -2.74 3.03
C PHE A 65 12.32 -1.30 2.64
N PHE A 66 11.04 -0.91 2.69
CA PHE A 66 10.56 0.43 2.39
C PHE A 66 9.73 0.99 3.52
N SER A 67 9.93 2.28 3.85
CA SER A 67 9.22 2.97 4.92
C SER A 67 8.60 4.27 4.44
N ALA A 68 7.40 4.58 4.95
CA ALA A 68 6.76 5.88 4.84
C ALA A 68 7.29 6.90 5.88
N GLY A 69 8.24 6.50 6.74
CA GLY A 69 8.95 7.38 7.66
C GLY A 69 8.58 7.24 9.14
N VAL A 70 7.63 6.39 9.50
CA VAL A 70 7.21 6.16 10.90
C VAL A 70 7.80 4.88 11.45
N HIS A 71 7.71 3.78 10.71
CA HIS A 71 8.26 2.48 11.10
C HIS A 71 9.59 2.22 10.42
N HIS A 72 10.34 1.22 10.91
CA HIS A 72 11.54 0.76 10.21
C HIS A 72 11.22 0.37 8.76
N HIS A 73 10.10 -0.29 8.54
CA HIS A 73 9.52 -0.54 7.21
C HIS A 73 8.02 -0.77 7.32
N ASP A 74 7.30 -0.38 6.28
CA ASP A 74 5.87 -0.63 6.10
C ASP A 74 5.64 -1.70 5.04
N VAL A 75 6.56 -1.83 4.09
CA VAL A 75 6.56 -2.86 3.05
C VAL A 75 7.92 -3.54 3.01
N SER A 76 7.93 -4.87 2.97
CA SER A 76 9.11 -5.67 2.63
C SER A 76 8.85 -6.45 1.36
N CYS A 77 9.84 -6.48 0.47
CA CYS A 77 9.74 -7.20 -0.79
C CYS A 77 10.85 -8.23 -0.89
N GLU A 78 10.49 -9.51 -0.94
CA GLU A 78 11.43 -10.63 -1.09
C GLU A 78 11.40 -11.15 -2.53
N LEU A 79 12.58 -11.35 -3.11
CA LEU A 79 12.71 -11.95 -4.43
C LEU A 79 12.09 -13.35 -4.43
N ALA A 80 11.09 -13.59 -5.28
CA ALA A 80 10.42 -14.87 -5.42
C ALA A 80 11.43 -15.96 -5.86
N ARG A 81 11.21 -17.20 -5.42
CA ARG A 81 12.04 -18.33 -5.81
C ARG A 81 11.70 -18.86 -7.20
N ALA A 82 10.48 -18.57 -7.66
CA ALA A 82 9.98 -18.95 -8.98
C ALA A 82 9.03 -17.87 -9.49
N PRO A 83 8.92 -17.65 -10.81
CA PRO A 83 8.14 -16.54 -11.37
C PRO A 83 6.63 -16.62 -11.05
N GLY A 84 6.05 -17.77 -10.86
CA GLY A 84 4.65 -17.96 -10.51
C GLY A 84 3.64 -17.27 -11.47
N PRO A 85 2.34 -17.46 -11.24
CA PRO A 85 1.30 -16.86 -12.10
C PRO A 85 1.03 -15.38 -11.83
N GLY A 86 1.65 -14.78 -10.79
CA GLY A 86 1.37 -13.42 -10.33
C GLY A 86 0.40 -13.37 -9.15
N PRO A 87 -0.13 -12.17 -8.83
CA PRO A 87 -1.06 -12.02 -7.73
C PRO A 87 -2.36 -12.77 -8.00
N GLN A 88 -3.10 -13.06 -6.94
CA GLN A 88 -4.39 -13.74 -7.06
C GLN A 88 -5.38 -12.92 -7.89
N PRO A 89 -6.26 -13.58 -8.66
CA PRO A 89 -7.35 -12.90 -9.34
C PRO A 89 -8.23 -12.13 -8.37
N LYS A 90 -8.76 -10.98 -8.81
CA LYS A 90 -9.69 -10.20 -8.01
C LYS A 90 -10.96 -11.02 -7.68
N GLY A 91 -11.43 -10.93 -6.44
CA GLY A 91 -12.66 -11.57 -5.99
C GLY A 91 -12.48 -12.97 -5.43
N VAL A 92 -11.25 -13.49 -5.34
CA VAL A 92 -10.93 -14.72 -4.58
C VAL A 92 -10.27 -14.36 -3.24
N PRO A 93 -10.31 -15.25 -2.22
CA PRO A 93 -9.65 -14.98 -0.94
C PRO A 93 -8.16 -14.72 -1.12
N GLY A 94 -7.64 -13.63 -0.54
CA GLY A 94 -6.25 -13.21 -0.62
C GLY A 94 -6.10 -11.72 -0.40
N LEU A 95 -4.91 -11.19 -0.66
CA LEU A 95 -4.67 -9.75 -0.60
C LEU A 95 -5.43 -9.06 -1.74
N TYR A 96 -6.31 -8.12 -1.38
CA TYR A 96 -7.03 -7.32 -2.37
C TYR A 96 -6.18 -6.13 -2.84
N HIS A 97 -5.79 -5.25 -1.93
CA HIS A 97 -4.90 -4.13 -2.21
C HIS A 97 -4.11 -3.71 -0.95
N ILE A 98 -3.13 -2.86 -1.16
CA ILE A 98 -2.47 -2.09 -0.11
C ILE A 98 -2.81 -0.64 -0.35
N ALA A 99 -3.32 0.06 0.69
CA ALA A 99 -3.66 1.47 0.60
C ALA A 99 -2.62 2.33 1.32
N PHE A 100 -2.14 3.38 0.65
CA PHE A 100 -1.25 4.39 1.21
C PHE A 100 -1.98 5.73 1.31
N ASP A 101 -1.95 6.32 2.50
CA ASP A 101 -2.34 7.72 2.70
C ASP A 101 -1.27 8.62 2.09
N VAL A 102 -1.65 9.43 1.11
CA VAL A 102 -0.75 10.35 0.40
C VAL A 102 -0.98 11.82 0.77
N GLY A 103 -1.88 12.10 1.69
CA GLY A 103 -2.13 13.44 2.19
C GLY A 103 -3.56 13.71 2.66
N VAL A 104 -3.83 14.98 2.91
CA VAL A 104 -5.08 15.43 3.55
C VAL A 104 -5.94 16.31 2.64
N SER A 105 -5.57 16.45 1.37
CA SER A 105 -6.25 17.31 0.41
C SER A 105 -6.35 16.69 -0.97
N LEU A 106 -7.31 17.17 -1.77
CA LEU A 106 -7.43 16.76 -3.18
C LEU A 106 -6.22 17.18 -4.02
N ASP A 107 -5.50 18.23 -3.62
CA ASP A 107 -4.25 18.64 -4.27
C ASP A 107 -3.13 17.60 -4.03
N ASP A 108 -3.11 16.97 -2.86
CA ASP A 108 -2.20 15.85 -2.57
C ASP A 108 -2.47 14.67 -3.50
N LEU A 109 -3.74 14.31 -3.65
CA LEU A 109 -4.15 13.25 -4.58
C LEU A 109 -3.81 13.60 -6.03
N ALA A 110 -4.02 14.86 -6.44
CA ALA A 110 -3.66 15.34 -7.77
C ALA A 110 -2.14 15.27 -8.03
N ARG A 111 -1.31 15.53 -7.00
CA ARG A 111 0.15 15.35 -7.10
C ARG A 111 0.52 13.87 -7.25
N ALA A 112 -0.08 12.99 -6.45
CA ALA A 112 0.12 11.53 -6.57
C ALA A 112 -0.27 11.02 -7.96
N ARG A 113 -1.42 11.49 -8.49
CA ARG A 113 -1.86 11.16 -9.86
C ARG A 113 -0.81 11.53 -10.89
N ARG A 114 -0.34 12.80 -10.88
CA ARG A 114 0.68 13.25 -11.85
C ARG A 114 1.96 12.42 -11.76
N ALA A 115 2.38 12.03 -10.56
CA ALA A 115 3.59 11.23 -10.36
C ALA A 115 3.46 9.84 -10.99
N VAL A 116 2.34 9.14 -10.77
CA VAL A 116 2.12 7.81 -11.34
C VAL A 116 1.92 7.87 -12.86
N GLU A 117 1.22 8.87 -13.37
CA GLU A 117 1.06 9.08 -14.82
C GLU A 117 2.40 9.39 -15.51
N ALA A 118 3.23 10.23 -14.90
CA ALA A 118 4.58 10.54 -15.40
C ALA A 118 5.50 9.31 -15.42
N ALA A 119 5.27 8.35 -14.51
CA ALA A 119 5.96 7.07 -14.48
C ALA A 119 5.39 6.03 -15.47
N GLY A 120 4.38 6.40 -16.26
CA GLY A 120 3.73 5.50 -17.22
C GLY A 120 2.78 4.48 -16.58
N LEU A 121 2.31 4.74 -15.37
CA LEU A 121 1.37 3.88 -14.65
C LEU A 121 -0.05 4.45 -14.79
N PRO A 122 -0.95 3.82 -15.58
CA PRO A 122 -2.30 4.32 -15.79
C PRO A 122 -3.13 4.12 -14.50
N PRO A 123 -3.63 5.19 -13.87
CA PRO A 123 -4.51 5.06 -12.72
C PRO A 123 -5.89 4.53 -13.11
N TYR A 124 -6.49 3.74 -12.23
CA TYR A 124 -7.83 3.17 -12.40
C TYR A 124 -8.57 3.15 -11.05
N GLY A 125 -9.81 2.64 -11.02
CA GLY A 125 -10.59 2.48 -9.79
C GLY A 125 -10.79 3.78 -9.01
N GLN A 126 -10.91 4.90 -9.72
CA GLN A 126 -10.91 6.24 -9.14
C GLN A 126 -12.18 6.53 -8.38
N THR A 127 -12.02 7.13 -7.20
CA THR A 127 -13.06 7.77 -6.41
C THR A 127 -12.76 9.27 -6.26
N PRO A 128 -13.61 10.07 -5.63
CA PRO A 128 -13.26 11.47 -5.34
C PRO A 128 -11.98 11.64 -4.50
N THR A 129 -11.61 10.65 -3.68
CA THR A 129 -10.51 10.72 -2.70
C THR A 129 -9.45 9.64 -2.87
N SER A 130 -9.52 8.82 -3.92
CA SER A 130 -8.52 7.77 -4.16
C SER A 130 -8.36 7.42 -5.63
N LEU A 131 -7.26 6.76 -5.93
CA LEU A 131 -6.97 6.10 -7.20
C LEU A 131 -6.15 4.83 -6.96
N CYS A 132 -6.21 3.89 -7.88
CA CYS A 132 -5.39 2.68 -7.85
C CYS A 132 -4.39 2.65 -8.98
N VAL A 133 -3.25 2.04 -8.73
CA VAL A 133 -2.24 1.65 -9.73
C VAL A 133 -1.80 0.20 -9.46
N ARG A 134 -1.06 -0.38 -10.41
CA ARG A 134 -0.45 -1.68 -10.19
C ARG A 134 1.05 -1.54 -9.99
N ASP A 135 1.58 -2.28 -9.01
CA ASP A 135 3.02 -2.44 -8.88
C ASP A 135 3.58 -3.32 -10.01
N PRO A 136 4.91 -3.48 -10.15
CA PRO A 136 5.52 -4.29 -11.23
C PRO A 136 5.08 -5.74 -11.27
N ASP A 137 4.62 -6.29 -10.15
CA ASP A 137 4.14 -7.67 -10.05
C ASP A 137 2.61 -7.79 -10.21
N GLY A 138 1.90 -6.66 -10.34
CA GLY A 138 0.47 -6.59 -10.54
C GLY A 138 -0.34 -6.47 -9.26
N HIS A 139 0.28 -6.29 -8.08
CA HIS A 139 -0.46 -6.00 -6.86
C HIS A 139 -1.18 -4.65 -6.98
N GLU A 140 -2.42 -4.60 -6.51
CA GLU A 140 -3.20 -3.36 -6.49
C GLU A 140 -2.74 -2.47 -5.35
N ILE A 141 -2.36 -1.24 -5.69
CA ILE A 141 -1.94 -0.21 -4.75
C ILE A 141 -2.94 0.94 -4.83
N GLU A 142 -3.63 1.20 -3.75
CA GLU A 142 -4.52 2.36 -3.62
C GLU A 142 -3.75 3.54 -3.03
N LEU A 143 -3.87 4.70 -3.65
CA LEU A 143 -3.38 5.97 -3.14
C LEU A 143 -4.60 6.80 -2.75
N TYR A 144 -4.72 7.20 -1.49
CA TYR A 144 -5.89 7.92 -1.00
C TYR A 144 -5.52 9.13 -0.16
N VAL A 145 -6.46 10.02 0.04
CA VAL A 145 -6.35 11.17 0.93
C VAL A 145 -7.46 11.14 1.97
N ASP A 146 -7.07 11.43 3.23
CA ASP A 146 -8.02 11.66 4.33
C ASP A 146 -8.36 13.15 4.38
N VAL A 147 -9.34 13.55 3.59
CA VAL A 147 -9.79 14.97 3.52
C VAL A 147 -10.48 15.34 4.82
N ARG A 148 -9.88 16.27 5.58
CA ARG A 148 -10.39 16.80 6.84
C ARG A 148 -11.00 18.19 6.67
#